data_d38ed5330f9b86065ce82c7a0f249210
#
_entry.id   d38ed5330f9b86065ce82c7a0f249210
#
_cell.length_a   1.000
_cell.length_b   1.000
_cell.length_c   1.000
_cell.angle_alpha   90.00
_cell.angle_beta   90.00
_cell.angle_gamma   90.00
#
_symmetry.space_group_name_H-M   'P 1'
#
loop_
_entity.id
_entity.type
_entity.pdbx_description
1 polymer ?
#
loop_
_entity_poly.entity_id
_entity_poly.type
_entity_poly.pdbx_seq_one_letter_code
_entity_poly.pdbx_strand_id
1 'polypeptide(L)'
;MTEKRPEVKILDVTEGSEYQRWLYTCFAMSFVKHEKRREYLVRAIPKGFHKKLLILNDEVVGQIEYVPAEASGFPIVGDNVIVMHCIWVLRKAKGHNLGKKLFHEMLENKRSASGFATLALENHWSPWMKRWQMEKLFGFKSIDSMEVRHRLKQMRECFEIHLMWLPNRSDSKPPRWDKTKLLEGVDFCLAHPLYHPAKTRQKEIFEKCQSIV
;
A
#
# COMPACT_ATOMS: atom_id res chain seq x y z
N MET A 1 -19.29 -28.21 -23.49
CA MET A 1 -17.96 -27.99 -22.89
C MET A 1 -18.16 -27.17 -21.62
N THR A 2 -17.99 -27.79 -20.47
CA THR A 2 -18.10 -27.10 -19.18
C THR A 2 -16.87 -26.24 -18.99
N GLU A 3 -17.01 -24.94 -19.08
CA GLU A 3 -15.93 -24.00 -18.71
C GLU A 3 -15.52 -24.28 -17.25
N LYS A 4 -14.30 -24.76 -17.08
CA LYS A 4 -13.73 -25.00 -15.77
C LYS A 4 -13.63 -23.64 -15.07
N ARG A 5 -14.31 -23.47 -13.93
CA ARG A 5 -14.19 -22.23 -13.15
C ARG A 5 -12.72 -21.95 -12.83
N PRO A 6 -12.25 -20.71 -13.01
CA PRO A 6 -10.87 -20.39 -12.74
C PRO A 6 -10.52 -20.68 -11.27
N GLU A 7 -9.43 -21.38 -11.04
CA GLU A 7 -8.94 -21.68 -9.71
C GLU A 7 -8.24 -20.45 -9.13
N VAL A 8 -8.72 -19.97 -7.99
CA VAL A 8 -8.18 -18.80 -7.31
C VAL A 8 -7.67 -19.19 -5.93
N LYS A 9 -6.36 -18.98 -5.71
CA LYS A 9 -5.69 -19.21 -4.41
C LYS A 9 -5.11 -17.90 -3.88
N ILE A 10 -5.07 -17.76 -2.56
CA ILE A 10 -4.35 -16.68 -1.87
C ILE A 10 -3.33 -17.34 -0.95
N LEU A 11 -2.09 -16.91 -1.06
CA LEU A 11 -0.96 -17.48 -0.34
C LEU A 11 -0.21 -16.37 0.41
N ASP A 12 0.03 -16.57 1.70
CA ASP A 12 0.91 -15.71 2.49
C ASP A 12 2.37 -16.13 2.29
N VAL A 13 3.20 -15.21 1.79
CA VAL A 13 4.60 -15.50 1.48
C VAL A 13 5.55 -15.09 2.62
N THR A 14 5.02 -14.57 3.72
CA THR A 14 5.81 -14.30 4.92
C THR A 14 6.03 -15.54 5.77
N GLU A 15 5.23 -16.58 5.57
CA GLU A 15 5.20 -17.79 6.38
C GLU A 15 5.94 -18.98 5.75
N GLY A 16 6.44 -18.86 4.51
CA GLY A 16 7.07 -19.97 3.79
C GLY A 16 8.33 -19.60 3.03
N SER A 17 9.28 -20.54 2.98
CA SER A 17 10.55 -20.36 2.25
C SER A 17 10.40 -20.40 0.73
N GLU A 18 9.41 -21.13 0.22
CA GLU A 18 9.22 -21.40 -1.21
C GLU A 18 8.96 -20.13 -2.04
N TYR A 19 8.36 -19.12 -1.42
CA TYR A 19 7.96 -17.87 -2.10
C TYR A 19 8.79 -16.65 -1.70
N GLN A 20 9.90 -16.82 -1.02
CA GLN A 20 10.75 -15.69 -0.54
C GLN A 20 11.13 -14.72 -1.66
N ARG A 21 11.30 -15.20 -2.90
CA ARG A 21 11.56 -14.34 -4.06
C ARG A 21 10.50 -13.26 -4.23
N TRP A 22 9.24 -13.54 -3.88
CA TRP A 22 8.13 -12.63 -4.03
C TRP A 22 8.08 -11.54 -2.97
N LEU A 23 8.69 -11.75 -1.81
CA LEU A 23 8.80 -10.73 -0.77
C LEU A 23 9.48 -9.46 -1.28
N TYR A 24 10.47 -9.61 -2.15
CA TYR A 24 11.27 -8.50 -2.68
C TYR A 24 10.74 -7.97 -4.03
N THR A 25 9.68 -8.53 -4.57
CA THR A 25 9.16 -8.18 -5.88
C THR A 25 8.05 -7.14 -5.74
N CYS A 26 8.12 -6.07 -6.54
CA CYS A 26 7.05 -5.11 -6.70
C CYS A 26 6.32 -5.37 -8.02
N PHE A 27 4.99 -5.54 -7.97
CA PHE A 27 4.19 -5.78 -9.18
C PHE A 27 3.96 -4.52 -10.01
N ALA A 28 4.12 -3.34 -9.41
CA ALA A 28 4.00 -2.06 -10.12
C ALA A 28 5.26 -1.72 -10.92
N MET A 29 6.39 -2.31 -10.53
CA MET A 29 7.67 -2.16 -11.23
C MET A 29 8.19 -3.56 -11.56
N SER A 30 8.27 -3.87 -12.83
CA SER A 30 8.69 -5.19 -13.31
C SER A 30 10.03 -5.59 -12.67
N PHE A 31 9.94 -6.43 -11.62
CA PHE A 31 11.02 -7.27 -11.10
C PHE A 31 12.26 -6.60 -10.50
N VAL A 32 12.22 -5.32 -10.12
CA VAL A 32 13.36 -4.66 -9.47
C VAL A 32 13.45 -5.08 -8.01
N LYS A 33 14.57 -5.65 -7.59
CA LYS A 33 14.90 -5.88 -6.19
C LYS A 33 15.29 -4.55 -5.55
N HIS A 34 14.54 -4.12 -4.54
CA HIS A 34 14.85 -2.92 -3.79
C HIS A 34 15.60 -3.28 -2.50
N GLU A 35 16.84 -2.88 -2.34
CA GLU A 35 17.66 -3.16 -1.15
C GLU A 35 17.01 -2.63 0.13
N LYS A 36 16.50 -1.41 0.10
CA LYS A 36 15.74 -0.82 1.22
C LYS A 36 14.54 -1.67 1.65
N ARG A 37 13.92 -2.38 0.69
CA ARG A 37 12.82 -3.29 1.01
C ARG A 37 13.28 -4.41 1.94
N ARG A 38 14.48 -4.96 1.73
CA ARG A 38 15.05 -6.00 2.59
C ARG A 38 15.20 -5.50 4.02
N GLU A 39 15.80 -4.31 4.20
CA GLU A 39 15.98 -3.71 5.52
C GLU A 39 14.65 -3.49 6.23
N TYR A 40 13.66 -2.99 5.51
CA TYR A 40 12.32 -2.83 6.05
C TYR A 40 11.70 -4.18 6.43
N LEU A 41 11.70 -5.18 5.55
CA LEU A 41 11.05 -6.48 5.78
C LEU A 41 11.66 -7.24 6.97
N VAL A 42 12.97 -7.19 7.16
CA VAL A 42 13.65 -7.79 8.33
C VAL A 42 13.08 -7.24 9.64
N ARG A 43 12.71 -5.95 9.67
CA ARG A 43 12.12 -5.31 10.86
C ARG A 43 10.61 -5.53 10.97
N ALA A 44 9.91 -5.59 9.85
CA ALA A 44 8.45 -5.57 9.81
C ALA A 44 7.82 -6.97 9.90
N ILE A 45 8.43 -8.00 9.33
CA ILE A 45 7.90 -9.38 9.37
C ILE A 45 7.72 -9.88 10.81
N PRO A 46 8.72 -9.76 11.72
CA PRO A 46 8.53 -10.18 13.11
C PRO A 46 7.45 -9.38 13.86
N LYS A 47 7.05 -8.23 13.34
CA LYS A 47 6.00 -7.37 13.90
C LYS A 47 4.65 -7.55 13.22
N GLY A 48 4.49 -8.58 12.40
CA GLY A 48 3.19 -8.92 11.79
C GLY A 48 2.95 -8.31 10.42
N PHE A 49 3.99 -8.01 9.66
CA PHE A 49 3.86 -7.71 8.23
C PHE A 49 3.42 -8.95 7.47
N HIS A 50 2.45 -8.78 6.59
CA HIS A 50 1.97 -9.81 5.68
C HIS A 50 2.08 -9.34 4.23
N LYS A 51 2.49 -10.27 3.39
CA LYS A 51 2.36 -10.16 1.95
C LYS A 51 1.62 -11.38 1.44
N LYS A 52 0.43 -11.16 0.88
CA LYS A 52 -0.35 -12.24 0.27
C LYS A 52 -0.35 -12.11 -1.24
N LEU A 53 -0.10 -13.23 -1.91
CA LEU A 53 -0.17 -13.36 -3.37
C LEU A 53 -1.54 -13.88 -3.77
N LEU A 54 -2.04 -13.34 -4.87
CA LEU A 54 -3.20 -13.85 -5.57
C LEU A 54 -2.73 -14.69 -6.74
N ILE A 55 -3.14 -15.94 -6.75
CA ILE A 55 -2.81 -16.92 -7.78
C ILE A 55 -4.09 -17.27 -8.53
N LEU A 56 -4.04 -17.18 -9.84
CA LEU A 56 -5.13 -17.53 -10.76
C LEU A 56 -4.61 -18.55 -11.76
N ASN A 57 -5.17 -19.79 -11.75
CA ASN A 57 -4.70 -20.87 -12.61
C ASN A 57 -3.17 -21.05 -12.54
N ASP A 58 -2.62 -21.18 -11.34
CA ASP A 58 -1.19 -21.33 -11.02
C ASP A 58 -0.30 -20.14 -11.40
N GLU A 59 -0.88 -19.03 -11.88
CA GLU A 59 -0.13 -17.82 -12.18
C GLU A 59 -0.34 -16.75 -11.09
N VAL A 60 0.75 -16.13 -10.63
CA VAL A 60 0.68 -15.00 -9.69
C VAL A 60 0.22 -13.75 -10.44
N VAL A 61 -0.98 -13.28 -10.09
CA VAL A 61 -1.66 -12.17 -10.78
C VAL A 61 -1.93 -10.95 -9.90
N GLY A 62 -1.61 -11.03 -8.61
CA GLY A 62 -1.82 -9.88 -7.72
C GLY A 62 -1.17 -10.08 -6.36
N GLN A 63 -1.23 -9.01 -5.57
CA GLN A 63 -0.73 -9.00 -4.20
C GLN A 63 -1.50 -8.02 -3.34
N ILE A 64 -1.46 -8.25 -2.03
CA ILE A 64 -1.76 -7.26 -0.99
C ILE A 64 -0.66 -7.29 0.06
N GLU A 65 -0.33 -6.12 0.61
CA GLU A 65 0.64 -5.99 1.70
C GLU A 65 0.07 -5.12 2.80
N TYR A 66 0.18 -5.58 4.04
CA TYR A 66 -0.32 -4.88 5.21
C TYR A 66 0.47 -5.23 6.47
N VAL A 67 0.41 -4.36 7.46
CA VAL A 67 1.22 -4.45 8.67
C VAL A 67 0.55 -3.65 9.80
N PRO A 68 0.79 -3.94 11.09
CA PRO A 68 0.42 -3.04 12.17
C PRO A 68 1.06 -1.65 12.03
N ALA A 69 0.36 -0.61 12.45
CA ALA A 69 0.79 0.78 12.28
C ALA A 69 2.19 1.06 12.85
N GLU A 70 2.51 0.47 13.99
CA GLU A 70 3.80 0.60 14.67
C GLU A 70 5.00 -0.01 13.91
N ALA A 71 4.72 -0.82 12.90
CA ALA A 71 5.73 -1.40 12.01
C ALA A 71 5.59 -0.92 10.57
N SER A 72 4.68 0.02 10.32
CA SER A 72 4.44 0.55 8.99
C SER A 72 5.60 1.40 8.49
N GLY A 73 5.89 1.28 7.20
CA GLY A 73 6.77 2.22 6.50
C GLY A 73 6.07 3.53 6.15
N PHE A 74 4.75 3.62 6.29
CA PHE A 74 4.00 4.86 6.21
C PHE A 74 3.98 5.54 7.59
N PRO A 75 4.09 6.87 7.68
CA PRO A 75 4.11 7.58 8.96
C PRO A 75 2.71 7.70 9.58
N ILE A 76 2.03 6.56 9.74
CA ILE A 76 0.67 6.43 10.30
C ILE A 76 0.78 5.87 11.71
N VAL A 77 0.06 6.48 12.65
CA VAL A 77 0.06 6.12 14.07
C VAL A 77 -1.38 5.93 14.54
N GLY A 78 -1.64 4.83 15.23
CA GLY A 78 -2.95 4.53 15.82
C GLY A 78 -2.95 3.21 16.57
N ASP A 79 -3.79 3.10 17.58
CA ASP A 79 -3.88 1.92 18.41
C ASP A 79 -4.62 0.79 17.69
N ASN A 80 -3.94 -0.36 17.56
CA ASN A 80 -4.48 -1.54 16.89
C ASN A 80 -4.99 -1.26 15.47
N VAL A 81 -4.28 -0.40 14.73
CA VAL A 81 -4.57 -0.05 13.34
C VAL A 81 -3.70 -0.89 12.41
N ILE A 82 -4.30 -1.45 11.39
CA ILE A 82 -3.59 -2.14 10.30
C ILE A 82 -3.43 -1.17 9.12
N VAL A 83 -2.20 -1.04 8.65
CA VAL A 83 -1.86 -0.19 7.50
C VAL A 83 -1.67 -1.06 6.27
N MET A 84 -2.50 -0.83 5.27
CA MET A 84 -2.35 -1.44 3.95
C MET A 84 -1.34 -0.64 3.14
N HIS A 85 -0.21 -1.26 2.79
CA HIS A 85 0.85 -0.61 1.99
C HIS A 85 0.57 -0.66 0.49
N CYS A 86 -0.02 -1.75 0.03
CA CYS A 86 -0.28 -1.96 -1.39
C CYS A 86 -1.38 -2.97 -1.60
N ILE A 87 -2.17 -2.74 -2.63
CA ILE A 87 -3.02 -3.74 -3.26
C ILE A 87 -2.87 -3.61 -4.78
N TRP A 88 -2.58 -4.70 -5.46
CA TRP A 88 -2.35 -4.70 -6.89
C TRP A 88 -2.88 -5.98 -7.55
N VAL A 89 -3.59 -5.82 -8.65
CA VAL A 89 -4.01 -6.92 -9.53
C VAL A 89 -3.58 -6.58 -10.94
N LEU A 90 -2.90 -7.52 -11.59
CA LEU A 90 -2.42 -7.37 -12.96
C LEU A 90 -3.59 -7.14 -13.93
N ARG A 91 -3.33 -6.35 -14.97
CA ARG A 91 -4.37 -5.94 -15.94
C ARG A 91 -5.10 -7.13 -16.56
N LYS A 92 -4.38 -8.22 -16.86
CA LYS A 92 -4.94 -9.45 -17.44
C LYS A 92 -5.93 -10.19 -16.52
N ALA A 93 -5.89 -9.95 -15.22
CA ALA A 93 -6.77 -10.56 -14.21
C ALA A 93 -7.84 -9.59 -13.69
N LYS A 94 -7.99 -8.40 -14.28
CA LYS A 94 -9.05 -7.45 -13.92
C LYS A 94 -10.43 -7.96 -14.36
N GLY A 95 -11.47 -7.43 -13.72
CA GLY A 95 -12.87 -7.78 -14.06
C GLY A 95 -13.47 -8.90 -13.21
N HIS A 96 -12.66 -9.67 -12.46
CA HIS A 96 -13.12 -10.81 -11.65
C HIS A 96 -13.24 -10.50 -10.15
N ASN A 97 -13.34 -9.24 -9.76
CA ASN A 97 -13.40 -8.80 -8.35
C ASN A 97 -12.24 -9.29 -7.47
N LEU A 98 -11.12 -9.68 -8.06
CA LEU A 98 -9.99 -10.28 -7.36
C LEU A 98 -9.31 -9.31 -6.38
N GLY A 99 -9.34 -8.01 -6.66
CA GLY A 99 -8.89 -6.99 -5.70
C GLY A 99 -9.74 -6.98 -4.43
N LYS A 100 -11.06 -7.08 -4.56
CA LYS A 100 -11.95 -7.20 -3.41
C LYS A 100 -11.69 -8.47 -2.61
N LYS A 101 -11.41 -9.59 -3.29
CA LYS A 101 -11.08 -10.86 -2.62
C LYS A 101 -9.81 -10.75 -1.78
N LEU A 102 -8.74 -10.14 -2.33
CA LEU A 102 -7.52 -9.84 -1.57
C LEU A 102 -7.79 -8.92 -0.36
N PHE A 103 -8.61 -7.91 -0.56
CA PHE A 103 -8.96 -6.98 0.49
C PHE A 103 -9.73 -7.65 1.63
N HIS A 104 -10.75 -8.46 1.30
CA HIS A 104 -11.48 -9.24 2.29
C HIS A 104 -10.58 -10.20 3.06
N GLU A 105 -9.63 -10.82 2.41
CA GLU A 105 -8.64 -11.69 3.05
C GLU A 105 -7.82 -10.94 4.13
N MET A 106 -7.46 -9.68 3.88
CA MET A 106 -6.83 -8.82 4.90
C MET A 106 -7.79 -8.54 6.06
N LEU A 107 -9.05 -8.18 5.78
CA LEU A 107 -10.04 -7.88 6.81
C LEU A 107 -10.25 -9.09 7.74
N GLU A 108 -10.43 -10.27 7.18
CA GLU A 108 -10.59 -11.52 7.93
C GLU A 108 -9.35 -11.88 8.75
N ASN A 109 -8.17 -11.76 8.15
CA ASN A 109 -6.91 -12.03 8.84
C ASN A 109 -6.68 -11.10 10.03
N LYS A 110 -7.19 -9.87 9.96
CA LYS A 110 -7.01 -8.82 10.98
C LYS A 110 -8.34 -8.33 11.58
N ARG A 111 -9.33 -9.22 11.71
CA ARG A 111 -10.66 -8.89 12.21
C ARG A 111 -10.72 -8.28 13.62
N SER A 112 -9.67 -8.47 14.44
CA SER A 112 -9.55 -7.87 15.76
C SER A 112 -9.01 -6.45 15.75
N ALA A 113 -8.55 -5.93 14.60
CA ALA A 113 -8.06 -4.56 14.48
C ALA A 113 -9.15 -3.54 14.78
N SER A 114 -8.77 -2.36 15.29
CA SER A 114 -9.66 -1.21 15.42
C SER A 114 -10.16 -0.73 14.06
N GLY A 115 -9.30 -0.85 13.05
CA GLY A 115 -9.62 -0.51 11.67
C GLY A 115 -8.39 -0.53 10.79
N PHE A 116 -8.58 -0.09 9.56
CA PHE A 116 -7.60 -0.17 8.48
C PHE A 116 -7.29 1.22 7.94
N ALA A 117 -6.01 1.50 7.73
CA ALA A 117 -5.56 2.75 7.16
C ALA A 117 -4.70 2.53 5.92
N THR A 118 -4.61 3.52 5.07
CA THR A 118 -3.68 3.55 3.94
C THR A 118 -3.43 4.98 3.48
N LEU A 119 -2.47 5.16 2.59
CA LEU A 119 -2.30 6.40 1.84
C LEU A 119 -2.92 6.24 0.45
N ALA A 120 -3.57 7.30 -0.03
CA ALA A 120 -4.10 7.35 -1.38
C ALA A 120 -3.72 8.65 -2.10
N LEU A 121 -3.71 8.61 -3.42
CA LEU A 121 -3.31 9.73 -4.25
C LEU A 121 -4.51 10.34 -4.99
N GLU A 122 -4.55 11.66 -5.02
CA GLU A 122 -5.44 12.43 -5.88
C GLU A 122 -4.61 13.37 -6.77
N ASN A 123 -5.09 13.66 -7.97
CA ASN A 123 -4.40 14.52 -8.96
C ASN A 123 -2.98 14.07 -9.34
N HIS A 124 -2.64 12.81 -9.10
CA HIS A 124 -1.35 12.24 -9.47
C HIS A 124 -1.48 11.38 -10.73
N TRP A 125 -0.51 11.42 -11.62
CA TRP A 125 -0.52 10.69 -12.90
C TRP A 125 -0.53 9.16 -12.75
N SER A 126 0.06 8.65 -11.67
CA SER A 126 0.13 7.20 -11.45
C SER A 126 -1.24 6.58 -11.18
N PRO A 127 -1.53 5.40 -11.69
CA PRO A 127 -2.77 4.67 -11.39
C PRO A 127 -2.78 3.99 -10.01
N TRP A 128 -1.72 4.13 -9.24
CA TRP A 128 -1.58 3.45 -7.96
C TRP A 128 -2.43 4.12 -6.87
N MET A 129 -3.14 3.30 -6.08
CA MET A 129 -3.85 3.69 -4.85
C MET A 129 -4.60 5.03 -5.01
N LYS A 130 -5.39 5.18 -6.06
CA LYS A 130 -6.19 6.38 -6.25
C LYS A 130 -7.23 6.52 -5.13
N ARG A 131 -7.41 7.75 -4.61
CA ARG A 131 -8.42 8.06 -3.59
C ARG A 131 -9.78 7.47 -3.93
N TRP A 132 -10.29 7.73 -5.14
CA TRP A 132 -11.59 7.23 -5.57
C TRP A 132 -11.71 5.71 -5.58
N GLN A 133 -10.58 4.99 -5.85
CA GLN A 133 -10.57 3.52 -5.79
C GLN A 133 -10.70 3.04 -4.36
N MET A 134 -9.99 3.67 -3.42
CA MET A 134 -10.08 3.35 -1.99
C MET A 134 -11.49 3.58 -1.46
N GLU A 135 -12.12 4.69 -1.85
CA GLU A 135 -13.48 5.02 -1.44
C GLU A 135 -14.52 4.07 -2.05
N LYS A 136 -14.53 3.95 -3.38
CA LYS A 136 -15.60 3.22 -4.10
C LYS A 136 -15.47 1.70 -4.04
N LEU A 137 -14.23 1.17 -4.05
CA LEU A 137 -14.02 -0.28 -4.13
C LEU A 137 -13.86 -0.92 -2.75
N PHE A 138 -13.32 -0.20 -1.78
CA PHE A 138 -12.93 -0.74 -0.48
C PHE A 138 -13.59 -0.04 0.71
N GLY A 139 -14.34 1.03 0.50
CA GLY A 139 -15.13 1.70 1.55
C GLY A 139 -14.33 2.59 2.49
N PHE A 140 -13.08 2.89 2.18
CA PHE A 140 -12.31 3.87 2.94
C PHE A 140 -12.91 5.27 2.85
N LYS A 141 -12.61 6.10 3.85
CA LYS A 141 -12.90 7.53 3.83
C LYS A 141 -11.60 8.30 3.97
N SER A 142 -11.46 9.39 3.23
CA SER A 142 -10.37 10.35 3.47
C SER A 142 -10.68 11.12 4.75
N ILE A 143 -9.74 11.11 5.68
CA ILE A 143 -9.88 11.81 6.98
C ILE A 143 -8.92 12.99 7.14
N ASP A 144 -7.87 13.04 6.33
CA ASP A 144 -6.92 14.15 6.26
C ASP A 144 -6.19 14.11 4.91
N SER A 145 -5.66 15.24 4.46
CA SER A 145 -4.85 15.31 3.25
C SER A 145 -3.69 16.29 3.39
N MET A 146 -2.76 16.18 2.45
CA MET A 146 -1.63 17.07 2.31
C MET A 146 -1.30 17.27 0.83
N GLU A 147 -1.29 18.51 0.40
CA GLU A 147 -0.86 18.84 -0.94
C GLU A 147 0.67 18.94 -1.01
N VAL A 148 1.25 18.20 -1.93
CA VAL A 148 2.69 18.08 -2.11
C VAL A 148 3.07 18.01 -3.58
N ARG A 149 4.34 18.23 -3.85
CA ARG A 149 4.96 17.92 -5.14
C ARG A 149 6.25 17.15 -4.95
N HIS A 150 6.67 16.42 -5.98
CA HIS A 150 7.98 15.77 -5.97
C HIS A 150 9.10 16.79 -6.08
N ARG A 151 10.01 16.80 -5.12
CA ARG A 151 11.14 17.71 -5.11
C ARG A 151 12.12 17.48 -6.26
N LEU A 152 12.27 16.24 -6.69
CA LEU A 152 13.35 15.81 -7.59
C LEU A 152 12.86 15.35 -8.96
N LYS A 153 11.54 15.25 -9.19
CA LYS A 153 11.02 14.93 -10.50
C LYS A 153 10.80 16.19 -11.32
N GLN A 154 11.02 16.07 -12.63
CA GLN A 154 10.78 17.18 -13.58
C GLN A 154 9.31 17.62 -13.63
N MET A 155 8.39 16.71 -13.35
CA MET A 155 6.97 17.02 -13.20
C MET A 155 6.74 17.59 -11.80
N ARG A 156 6.71 18.91 -11.70
CA ARG A 156 6.51 19.66 -10.44
C ARG A 156 5.06 19.94 -10.13
N GLU A 157 4.13 19.20 -10.73
CA GLU A 157 2.71 19.37 -10.46
C GLU A 157 2.38 18.95 -9.03
N CYS A 158 1.54 19.75 -8.39
CA CYS A 158 1.01 19.44 -7.08
C CYS A 158 -0.01 18.30 -7.16
N PHE A 159 -0.02 17.46 -6.16
CA PHE A 159 -0.98 16.38 -5.99
C PHE A 159 -1.26 16.20 -4.50
N GLU A 160 -2.38 15.54 -4.19
CA GLU A 160 -2.72 15.28 -2.81
C GLU A 160 -2.38 13.85 -2.40
N ILE A 161 -1.82 13.72 -1.19
CA ILE A 161 -1.74 12.47 -0.47
C ILE A 161 -2.81 12.51 0.61
N HIS A 162 -3.68 11.51 0.63
CA HIS A 162 -4.76 11.37 1.59
C HIS A 162 -4.45 10.28 2.61
N LEU A 163 -4.70 10.57 3.89
CA LEU A 163 -4.83 9.54 4.91
C LEU A 163 -6.24 8.96 4.81
N MET A 164 -6.30 7.69 4.45
CA MET A 164 -7.55 6.95 4.29
C MET A 164 -7.81 6.07 5.51
N TRP A 165 -9.07 6.02 5.95
CA TRP A 165 -9.50 5.26 7.12
C TRP A 165 -10.75 4.43 6.84
N LEU A 166 -10.72 3.17 7.29
CA LEU A 166 -11.86 2.26 7.35
C LEU A 166 -11.98 1.72 8.77
N PRO A 167 -12.92 2.24 9.59
CA PRO A 167 -13.14 1.71 10.93
C PRO A 167 -13.72 0.30 10.87
N ASN A 168 -13.26 -0.58 11.76
CA ASN A 168 -13.81 -1.92 11.90
C ASN A 168 -15.00 -1.96 12.88
N ARG A 169 -15.06 -0.97 13.78
CA ARG A 169 -16.16 -0.76 14.75
C ARG A 169 -16.54 0.71 14.79
N SER A 170 -17.77 1.00 15.18
CA SER A 170 -18.30 2.37 15.23
C SER A 170 -17.57 3.28 16.22
N ASP A 171 -16.99 2.71 17.27
CA ASP A 171 -16.24 3.40 18.34
C ASP A 171 -14.74 3.51 18.05
N SER A 172 -14.28 3.00 16.91
CA SER A 172 -12.87 3.01 16.55
C SER A 172 -12.34 4.42 16.32
N LYS A 173 -11.25 4.76 17.01
CA LYS A 173 -10.58 6.05 16.85
C LYS A 173 -9.79 6.08 15.54
N PRO A 174 -9.92 7.15 14.74
CA PRO A 174 -9.13 7.26 13.51
C PRO A 174 -7.65 7.42 13.83
N PRO A 175 -6.78 6.92 12.95
CA PRO A 175 -5.34 7.11 13.07
C PRO A 175 -4.95 8.57 12.80
N ARG A 176 -3.72 8.89 13.15
CA ARG A 176 -3.04 10.13 12.78
C ARG A 176 -1.83 9.81 11.93
N TRP A 177 -1.28 10.78 11.27
CA TRP A 177 -0.04 10.66 10.53
C TRP A 177 0.93 11.80 10.83
N ASP A 178 2.21 11.50 10.69
CA ASP A 178 3.26 12.49 10.82
C ASP A 178 3.57 13.08 9.43
N LYS A 179 3.01 14.26 9.16
CA LYS A 179 3.17 14.96 7.88
C LYS A 179 4.61 15.40 7.63
N THR A 180 5.40 15.60 8.67
CA THR A 180 6.82 15.95 8.53
C THR A 180 7.62 14.77 8.01
N LYS A 181 7.41 13.60 8.60
CA LYS A 181 8.04 12.36 8.10
C LYS A 181 7.54 11.98 6.71
N LEU A 182 6.31 12.33 6.37
CA LEU A 182 5.80 12.09 5.01
C LEU A 182 6.62 12.83 3.96
N LEU A 183 7.11 14.05 4.26
CA LEU A 183 7.97 14.82 3.35
C LEU A 183 9.33 14.17 3.10
N GLU A 184 9.84 13.40 4.07
CA GLU A 184 11.06 12.60 3.91
C GLU A 184 10.84 11.39 2.99
N GLY A 185 9.57 11.07 2.69
CA GLY A 185 9.13 9.89 1.96
C GLY A 185 8.77 8.74 2.88
N VAL A 186 8.40 7.63 2.29
CA VAL A 186 8.06 6.43 3.03
C VAL A 186 9.26 5.50 3.13
N ASP A 187 9.46 4.90 4.30
CA ASP A 187 10.59 3.99 4.56
C ASP A 187 10.52 2.75 3.66
N PHE A 188 9.33 2.29 3.40
CA PHE A 188 9.04 1.20 2.51
C PHE A 188 8.07 1.64 1.41
N CYS A 189 8.50 1.55 0.19
CA CYS A 189 7.63 1.88 -0.92
C CYS A 189 7.45 0.74 -1.89
N LEU A 190 6.24 0.40 -2.10
CA LEU A 190 5.79 -0.37 -3.23
C LEU A 190 5.34 0.51 -4.37
N ALA A 191 4.94 1.72 -4.04
CA ALA A 191 4.44 2.66 -5.00
C ALA A 191 5.56 3.54 -5.48
N HIS A 192 6.00 3.27 -6.65
CA HIS A 192 6.97 4.09 -7.36
C HIS A 192 6.76 5.60 -7.27
N PRO A 193 5.52 6.13 -7.26
CA PRO A 193 5.32 7.57 -7.16
C PRO A 193 5.69 8.17 -5.81
N LEU A 194 5.54 7.41 -4.72
CA LEU A 194 5.84 7.86 -3.37
C LEU A 194 7.29 7.61 -2.98
N TYR A 195 7.98 6.82 -3.78
CA TYR A 195 9.33 6.38 -3.46
C TYR A 195 10.36 6.97 -4.41
N HIS A 196 11.43 7.48 -3.85
CA HIS A 196 12.60 7.91 -4.59
C HIS A 196 13.73 6.89 -4.45
N PRO A 197 14.32 6.42 -5.57
CA PRO A 197 15.47 5.54 -5.48
C PRO A 197 16.63 6.24 -4.76
N ALA A 198 17.38 5.45 -4.00
CA ALA A 198 18.44 5.88 -3.07
C ALA A 198 19.60 6.71 -3.65
N LYS A 199 19.58 7.04 -4.94
CA LYS A 199 20.59 7.92 -5.57
C LYS A 199 20.54 9.37 -5.06
N THR A 200 19.45 9.73 -4.41
CA THR A 200 19.29 11.07 -3.86
C THR A 200 19.52 11.04 -2.37
N ARG A 201 20.65 11.56 -1.96
CA ARG A 201 21.01 11.79 -0.55
C ARG A 201 20.22 12.93 0.10
N GLN A 202 19.11 13.36 -0.49
CA GLN A 202 18.29 14.43 0.05
C GLN A 202 17.33 13.87 1.11
N LYS A 203 17.25 14.57 2.22
CA LYS A 203 16.46 14.18 3.38
C LYS A 203 14.96 14.23 3.09
N GLU A 204 14.53 15.19 2.28
CA GLU A 204 13.12 15.39 1.93
C GLU A 204 12.86 14.98 0.48
N ILE A 205 11.86 14.15 0.25
CA ILE A 205 11.45 13.66 -1.06
C ILE A 205 10.30 14.48 -1.63
N PHE A 206 9.45 14.97 -0.74
CA PHE A 206 8.34 15.84 -1.08
C PHE A 206 8.54 17.22 -0.50
N GLU A 207 7.98 18.21 -1.15
CA GLU A 207 7.83 19.56 -0.61
C GLU A 207 6.36 19.98 -0.64
N LYS A 208 5.97 20.80 0.33
CA LYS A 208 4.61 21.35 0.35
C LYS A 208 4.41 22.26 -0.87
N CYS A 209 3.24 22.15 -1.49
CA CYS A 209 2.84 23.17 -2.44
C CYS A 209 2.60 24.49 -1.70
N GLN A 210 3.17 25.58 -2.19
CA GLN A 210 2.87 26.91 -1.68
C GLN A 210 1.51 27.30 -2.22
N SER A 211 0.59 27.66 -1.35
CA SER A 211 -0.62 28.37 -1.74
C SER A 211 -0.19 29.64 -2.47
N ILE A 212 -0.56 29.75 -3.74
CA ILE A 212 -0.44 31.04 -4.44
C ILE A 212 -1.45 31.94 -3.75
N VAL A 213 -0.97 32.84 -2.91
CA VAL A 213 -1.77 33.91 -2.28
C VAL A 213 -2.05 34.97 -3.33
#